data_b02e0463dacdc78265ec88733ec0b2ad
#
_entry.id   b02e0463dacdc78265ec88733ec0b2ad
#
_cell.length_a   1.000
_cell.length_b   1.000
_cell.length_c   1.000
_cell.angle_alpha   90.00
_cell.angle_beta   90.00
_cell.angle_gamma   90.00
#
_symmetry.space_group_name_H-M   'P 1'
#
loop_
_entity.id
_entity.type
_entity.pdbx_description
1 polymer ?
#
loop_
_entity_poly.entity_id
_entity_poly.type
_entity_poly.pdbx_seq_one_letter_code
_entity_poly.pdbx_strand_id
1 'polypeptide(L)'
;MKKVKAVTPYAFQGKPSFKQQPYDAWVNIGGKIAVPHYPAKLFHGLVYKCSLPCLCRSKNEARLRFVEPVAINFDTFPDYMRYEIIPIIWDCWPKYFDNVVKWLRKYNVKNAVFTSSQTAKRMQEVLSDMNILSITEGINVQSYHAGCDLKDRSIDLLEYGSIKRNFFRHHVSGINHINRENANGCMDTFEQLLHTMAEAKVTISLPRCDTAPEETGGIETLTQRFWEGMLSRTVLLGRAPKELIELIGYNPVINLDKNHPNEQVR
;
A
#
# COMPACT_ATOMS: atom_id res chain seq x y z
N MET A 1 6.91 29.75 -0.29
CA MET A 1 6.50 28.32 -0.24
C MET A 1 7.12 27.58 -1.44
N LYS A 2 7.75 26.40 -1.25
CA LYS A 2 8.32 25.63 -2.36
C LYS A 2 7.20 25.02 -3.23
N LYS A 3 7.42 24.96 -4.53
CA LYS A 3 6.52 24.21 -5.43
C LYS A 3 6.76 22.72 -5.28
N VAL A 4 5.73 21.96 -4.93
CA VAL A 4 5.80 20.51 -4.82
C VAL A 4 5.30 19.88 -6.11
N LYS A 5 6.07 18.92 -6.64
CA LYS A 5 5.67 18.09 -7.78
C LYS A 5 5.80 16.62 -7.39
N ALA A 6 4.77 15.83 -7.64
CA ALA A 6 4.87 14.38 -7.54
C ALA A 6 5.65 13.83 -8.75
N VAL A 7 6.40 12.75 -8.53
CA VAL A 7 7.15 12.10 -9.61
C VAL A 7 6.81 10.62 -9.61
N THR A 8 6.21 10.17 -10.72
CA THR A 8 5.86 8.77 -10.92
C THR A 8 7.12 7.91 -11.01
N PRO A 9 7.20 6.80 -10.28
CA PRO A 9 8.25 5.83 -10.47
C PRO A 9 8.26 5.33 -11.92
N TYR A 10 9.44 5.15 -12.47
CA TYR A 10 9.59 4.71 -13.86
C TYR A 10 8.90 3.36 -14.14
N ALA A 11 8.88 2.46 -13.16
CA ALA A 11 8.28 1.13 -13.26
C ALA A 11 6.75 1.14 -13.46
N PHE A 12 6.08 2.26 -13.15
CA PHE A 12 4.61 2.36 -13.19
C PHE A 12 4.08 3.13 -14.40
N GLN A 13 4.97 3.68 -15.25
CA GLN A 13 4.54 4.43 -16.42
C GLN A 13 3.80 3.53 -17.41
N GLY A 14 2.54 3.86 -17.68
CA GLY A 14 1.71 3.18 -18.67
C GLY A 14 1.12 1.84 -18.21
N LYS A 15 1.22 1.48 -16.93
CA LYS A 15 0.56 0.30 -16.38
C LYS A 15 -0.53 0.72 -15.40
N PRO A 16 -1.82 0.47 -15.70
CA PRO A 16 -2.86 0.63 -14.70
C PRO A 16 -2.54 -0.26 -13.50
N SER A 17 -2.36 0.33 -12.34
CA SER A 17 -2.10 -0.39 -11.12
C SER A 17 -2.64 0.42 -9.94
N PHE A 18 -2.93 -0.26 -8.82
CA PHE A 18 -3.28 0.41 -7.57
C PHE A 18 -2.22 1.44 -7.13
N LYS A 19 -0.96 1.26 -7.54
CA LYS A 19 0.14 2.20 -7.28
C LYS A 19 0.02 3.50 -8.09
N GLN A 20 -0.81 3.56 -9.12
CA GLN A 20 -1.09 4.78 -9.88
C GLN A 20 -2.10 5.68 -9.16
N GLN A 21 -3.02 5.11 -8.40
CA GLN A 21 -4.13 5.84 -7.76
C GLN A 21 -3.71 7.06 -6.93
N PRO A 22 -2.63 7.03 -6.11
CA PRO A 22 -2.18 8.21 -5.39
C PRO A 22 -1.71 9.36 -6.29
N TYR A 23 -1.17 9.06 -7.47
CA TYR A 23 -0.75 10.08 -8.45
C TYR A 23 -1.96 10.70 -9.13
N ASP A 24 -2.95 9.89 -9.46
CA ASP A 24 -4.22 10.37 -10.02
C ASP A 24 -4.93 11.28 -9.01
N ALA A 25 -4.98 10.88 -7.75
CA ALA A 25 -5.51 11.71 -6.68
C ALA A 25 -4.74 13.04 -6.53
N TRP A 26 -3.41 13.01 -6.64
CA TRP A 26 -2.58 14.21 -6.62
C TRP A 26 -2.92 15.17 -7.75
N VAL A 27 -3.13 14.65 -8.96
CA VAL A 27 -3.54 15.45 -10.14
C VAL A 27 -4.93 16.04 -9.94
N ASN A 28 -5.87 15.25 -9.44
CA ASN A 28 -7.26 15.66 -9.22
C ASN A 28 -7.39 16.84 -8.22
N ILE A 29 -6.47 16.96 -7.27
CA ILE A 29 -6.42 18.11 -6.36
C ILE A 29 -5.56 19.28 -6.91
N GLY A 30 -5.23 19.28 -8.20
CA GLY A 30 -4.44 20.32 -8.87
C GLY A 30 -2.92 20.19 -8.73
N GLY A 31 -2.45 19.05 -8.22
CA GLY A 31 -1.02 18.75 -8.10
C GLY A 31 -0.37 18.53 -9.46
N LYS A 32 0.92 18.84 -9.57
CA LYS A 32 1.69 18.66 -10.81
C LYS A 32 2.53 17.41 -10.76
N ILE A 33 2.57 16.68 -11.87
CA ILE A 33 3.46 15.54 -12.09
C ILE A 33 4.72 16.00 -12.81
N ALA A 34 5.87 15.53 -12.36
CA ALA A 34 7.14 15.62 -13.10
C ALA A 34 7.46 14.26 -13.71
N VAL A 35 7.94 14.28 -14.95
CA VAL A 35 8.40 13.04 -15.63
C VAL A 35 9.80 12.72 -15.12
N PRO A 36 10.09 11.47 -14.71
CA PRO A 36 11.44 11.07 -14.30
C PRO A 36 12.39 11.12 -15.49
N HIS A 37 13.62 11.61 -15.26
CA HIS A 37 14.64 11.68 -16.32
C HIS A 37 15.10 10.29 -16.74
N TYR A 38 15.24 10.09 -18.05
CA TYR A 38 15.59 8.84 -18.73
C TYR A 38 16.90 8.15 -18.28
N PRO A 39 17.96 8.85 -17.80
CA PRO A 39 19.21 8.20 -17.37
C PRO A 39 19.10 7.22 -16.21
N ALA A 40 17.99 7.27 -15.45
CA ALA A 40 17.78 6.36 -14.31
C ALA A 40 17.85 4.87 -14.69
N LYS A 41 17.43 4.50 -15.91
CA LYS A 41 17.49 3.10 -16.39
C LYS A 41 18.91 2.59 -16.59
N LEU A 42 19.78 3.41 -17.20
CA LEU A 42 21.16 3.02 -17.50
C LEU A 42 22.00 2.78 -16.24
N PHE A 43 21.67 3.49 -15.14
CA PHE A 43 22.39 3.41 -13.89
C PHE A 43 21.65 2.58 -12.81
N HIS A 44 20.59 1.86 -13.18
CA HIS A 44 19.74 1.15 -12.23
C HIS A 44 20.52 0.29 -11.23
N GLY A 45 21.41 -0.56 -11.68
CA GLY A 45 22.18 -1.45 -10.82
C GLY A 45 23.13 -0.72 -9.87
N LEU A 46 23.71 0.38 -10.32
CA LEU A 46 24.59 1.22 -9.50
C LEU A 46 23.78 2.00 -8.45
N VAL A 47 22.71 2.63 -8.87
CA VAL A 47 21.88 3.49 -8.01
C VAL A 47 21.09 2.70 -6.98
N TYR A 48 20.71 1.46 -7.32
CA TYR A 48 20.02 0.58 -6.37
C TYR A 48 20.90 0.25 -5.14
N LYS A 49 22.20 0.03 -5.38
CA LYS A 49 23.15 -0.34 -4.33
C LYS A 49 23.86 0.86 -3.68
N CYS A 50 24.05 1.93 -4.43
CA CYS A 50 24.88 3.07 -4.02
C CYS A 50 24.07 4.35 -3.98
N SER A 51 24.04 5.02 -2.83
CA SER A 51 23.50 6.37 -2.73
C SER A 51 24.54 7.41 -3.16
N LEU A 52 24.24 8.17 -4.23
CA LEU A 52 25.11 9.21 -4.75
C LEU A 52 25.08 10.48 -3.87
N PRO A 53 26.11 11.35 -3.95
CA PRO A 53 26.14 12.57 -3.16
C PRO A 53 25.06 13.56 -3.58
N CYS A 54 24.63 14.39 -2.63
CA CYS A 54 23.75 15.52 -2.91
C CYS A 54 24.55 16.60 -3.65
N LEU A 55 23.98 17.11 -4.73
CA LEU A 55 24.47 18.28 -5.46
C LEU A 55 23.85 19.58 -4.90
N CYS A 56 23.91 20.64 -5.65
CA CYS A 56 23.26 21.89 -5.27
C CYS A 56 21.72 21.76 -5.28
N ARG A 57 21.07 21.91 -4.11
CA ARG A 57 19.61 21.76 -4.01
C ARG A 57 18.86 22.96 -4.53
N SER A 58 17.78 22.71 -5.24
CA SER A 58 16.81 23.71 -5.62
C SER A 58 16.17 24.33 -4.34
N LYS A 59 16.17 25.66 -4.29
CA LYS A 59 15.50 26.40 -3.20
C LYS A 59 13.98 26.51 -3.39
N ASN A 60 13.50 26.35 -4.61
CA ASN A 60 12.13 26.69 -5.03
C ASN A 60 11.23 25.49 -5.28
N GLU A 61 11.80 24.30 -5.39
CA GLU A 61 11.04 23.08 -5.70
C GLU A 61 11.37 21.92 -4.75
N ALA A 62 10.36 21.09 -4.47
CA ALA A 62 10.47 19.83 -3.78
C ALA A 62 9.83 18.71 -4.62
N ARG A 63 10.22 17.46 -4.36
CA ARG A 63 9.70 16.27 -5.04
C ARG A 63 8.99 15.36 -4.06
N LEU A 64 7.71 15.11 -4.32
CA LEU A 64 6.94 14.09 -3.63
C LEU A 64 7.21 12.75 -4.32
N ARG A 65 7.61 11.74 -3.55
CA ARG A 65 7.97 10.41 -4.05
C ARG A 65 7.28 9.33 -3.24
N PHE A 66 6.59 8.43 -3.91
CA PHE A 66 6.15 7.17 -3.32
C PHE A 66 7.31 6.19 -3.39
N VAL A 67 7.66 5.59 -2.25
CA VAL A 67 8.92 4.91 -2.06
C VAL A 67 8.73 3.58 -1.36
N GLU A 68 9.31 2.52 -1.91
CA GLU A 68 9.50 1.27 -1.20
C GLU A 68 10.84 1.31 -0.44
N PRO A 69 10.89 0.97 0.85
CA PRO A 69 12.12 1.05 1.66
C PRO A 69 13.31 0.33 1.07
N VAL A 70 13.07 -0.80 0.40
CA VAL A 70 14.11 -1.60 -0.26
C VAL A 70 14.69 -0.89 -1.47
N ALA A 71 13.94 -0.01 -2.13
CA ALA A 71 14.29 0.67 -3.36
C ALA A 71 14.46 2.19 -3.19
N ILE A 72 14.57 2.70 -1.96
CA ILE A 72 14.53 4.13 -1.64
C ILE A 72 15.53 4.98 -2.46
N ASN A 73 16.74 4.46 -2.70
CA ASN A 73 17.72 5.12 -3.55
C ASN A 73 17.24 5.23 -5.00
N PHE A 74 16.72 4.13 -5.53
CA PHE A 74 16.25 4.05 -6.91
C PHE A 74 14.98 4.87 -7.14
N ASP A 75 14.00 4.73 -6.25
CA ASP A 75 12.71 5.43 -6.38
C ASP A 75 12.87 6.94 -6.29
N THR A 76 13.90 7.43 -5.61
CA THR A 76 14.14 8.86 -5.42
C THR A 76 15.21 9.43 -6.36
N PHE A 77 15.94 8.58 -7.12
CA PHE A 77 16.94 9.02 -8.08
C PHE A 77 16.29 9.61 -9.35
N PRO A 78 16.86 10.64 -9.96
CA PRO A 78 18.03 11.44 -9.54
C PRO A 78 17.64 12.64 -8.64
N ASP A 79 16.40 12.72 -8.23
CA ASP A 79 15.83 13.91 -7.59
C ASP A 79 16.48 14.24 -6.25
N TYR A 80 16.85 13.24 -5.44
CA TYR A 80 17.50 13.48 -4.15
C TYR A 80 18.83 14.22 -4.26
N MET A 81 19.45 14.22 -5.46
CA MET A 81 20.68 14.96 -5.72
C MET A 81 20.44 16.45 -5.88
N ARG A 82 19.25 16.88 -6.33
CA ARG A 82 18.95 18.25 -6.74
C ARG A 82 17.79 18.90 -6.02
N TYR A 83 16.89 18.12 -5.43
CA TYR A 83 15.67 18.61 -4.84
C TYR A 83 15.56 18.18 -3.37
N GLU A 84 14.73 18.89 -2.62
CA GLU A 84 14.21 18.34 -1.37
C GLU A 84 13.24 17.22 -1.72
N ILE A 85 13.40 16.07 -1.06
CA ILE A 85 12.50 14.94 -1.22
C ILE A 85 11.50 14.93 -0.07
N ILE A 86 10.24 14.70 -0.39
CA ILE A 86 9.17 14.38 0.55
C ILE A 86 8.77 12.92 0.23
N PRO A 87 9.37 11.94 0.90
CA PRO A 87 9.05 10.55 0.63
C PRO A 87 7.73 10.17 1.32
N ILE A 88 6.88 9.44 0.59
CA ILE A 88 5.76 8.66 1.14
C ILE A 88 6.23 7.21 1.15
N ILE A 89 6.50 6.69 2.33
CA ILE A 89 7.19 5.41 2.52
C ILE A 89 6.16 4.34 2.90
N TRP A 90 6.04 3.34 2.04
CA TRP A 90 5.19 2.19 2.23
C TRP A 90 5.95 1.03 2.85
N ASP A 91 5.27 0.16 3.60
CA ASP A 91 5.83 -1.11 4.06
C ASP A 91 7.22 -0.99 4.73
N CYS A 92 7.43 0.05 5.55
CA CYS A 92 8.68 0.23 6.27
C CYS A 92 8.76 -0.72 7.48
N TRP A 93 8.99 -2.00 7.18
CA TRP A 93 9.12 -3.06 8.18
C TRP A 93 10.43 -2.95 8.97
N PRO A 94 10.55 -3.61 10.14
CA PRO A 94 11.71 -3.51 11.02
C PRO A 94 13.05 -3.73 10.31
N LYS A 95 13.12 -4.68 9.39
CA LYS A 95 14.33 -4.98 8.61
C LYS A 95 14.84 -3.82 7.74
N TYR A 96 13.98 -2.85 7.41
CA TYR A 96 14.35 -1.69 6.60
C TYR A 96 14.52 -0.42 7.42
N PHE A 97 14.10 -0.42 8.68
CA PHE A 97 14.00 0.76 9.51
C PHE A 97 15.31 1.54 9.58
N ASP A 98 16.41 0.88 9.96
CA ASP A 98 17.72 1.54 10.11
C ASP A 98 18.25 2.09 8.78
N ASN A 99 18.02 1.39 7.67
CA ASN A 99 18.43 1.86 6.35
C ASN A 99 17.66 3.11 5.94
N VAL A 100 16.37 3.16 6.23
CA VAL A 100 15.53 4.34 5.98
C VAL A 100 16.00 5.51 6.86
N VAL A 101 16.23 5.30 8.15
CA VAL A 101 16.78 6.33 9.07
C VAL A 101 18.09 6.90 8.53
N LYS A 102 19.05 6.03 8.16
CA LYS A 102 20.34 6.44 7.58
C LYS A 102 20.15 7.26 6.31
N TRP A 103 19.23 6.84 5.44
CA TRP A 103 18.92 7.54 4.20
C TRP A 103 18.32 8.92 4.44
N LEU A 104 17.31 9.01 5.30
CA LEU A 104 16.65 10.27 5.65
C LEU A 104 17.63 11.28 6.24
N ARG A 105 18.50 10.85 7.13
CA ARG A 105 19.57 11.70 7.71
C ARG A 105 20.59 12.13 6.65
N LYS A 106 21.09 11.18 5.84
CA LYS A 106 22.09 11.45 4.80
C LYS A 106 21.64 12.55 3.84
N TYR A 107 20.39 12.51 3.44
CA TYR A 107 19.84 13.49 2.50
C TYR A 107 19.13 14.66 3.18
N ASN A 108 19.28 14.81 4.50
CA ASN A 108 18.71 15.91 5.28
C ASN A 108 17.24 16.17 4.90
N VAL A 109 16.45 15.07 4.87
CA VAL A 109 15.02 15.11 4.62
C VAL A 109 14.33 15.84 5.78
N LYS A 110 13.43 16.76 5.48
CA LYS A 110 12.74 17.56 6.51
C LYS A 110 11.31 17.08 6.75
N ASN A 111 10.69 16.50 5.74
CA ASN A 111 9.31 16.06 5.77
C ASN A 111 9.23 14.64 5.21
N ALA A 112 8.61 13.73 5.93
CA ALA A 112 8.37 12.36 5.49
C ALA A 112 6.97 11.90 5.87
N VAL A 113 6.41 11.00 5.07
CA VAL A 113 5.09 10.39 5.30
C VAL A 113 5.27 8.88 5.37
N PHE A 114 4.65 8.25 6.35
CA PHE A 114 4.63 6.79 6.48
C PHE A 114 3.19 6.27 6.43
N THR A 115 2.99 5.11 5.81
CA THR A 115 1.66 4.49 5.71
C THR A 115 1.29 3.66 6.95
N SER A 116 2.16 3.59 7.94
CA SER A 116 1.90 2.96 9.25
C SER A 116 2.09 3.98 10.36
N SER A 117 1.07 4.19 11.18
CA SER A 117 1.14 5.06 12.36
C SER A 117 2.16 4.58 13.38
N GLN A 118 2.29 3.26 13.58
CA GLN A 118 3.28 2.68 14.48
C GLN A 118 4.71 2.95 13.99
N THR A 119 4.96 2.80 12.68
CA THR A 119 6.26 3.11 12.09
C THR A 119 6.56 4.61 12.17
N ALA A 120 5.59 5.48 11.86
CA ALA A 120 5.72 6.92 11.95
C ALA A 120 6.11 7.36 13.38
N LYS A 121 5.44 6.82 14.40
CA LYS A 121 5.76 7.10 15.80
C LYS A 121 7.19 6.71 16.16
N ARG A 122 7.63 5.50 15.81
CA ARG A 122 9.02 5.05 16.04
C ARG A 122 10.04 5.92 15.29
N MET A 123 9.73 6.33 14.05
CA MET A 123 10.59 7.23 13.29
C MET A 123 10.69 8.61 13.94
N GLN A 124 9.60 9.15 14.48
CA GLN A 124 9.59 10.44 15.17
C GLN A 124 10.46 10.41 16.44
N GLU A 125 10.48 9.28 17.16
CA GLU A 125 11.36 9.09 18.34
C GLU A 125 12.84 9.16 17.98
N VAL A 126 13.23 8.62 16.80
CA VAL A 126 14.63 8.58 16.35
C VAL A 126 15.03 9.82 15.56
N LEU A 127 14.07 10.49 14.88
CA LEU A 127 14.26 11.64 13.99
C LEU A 127 13.42 12.81 14.50
N SER A 128 13.70 13.27 15.73
CA SER A 128 12.91 14.28 16.45
C SER A 128 12.88 15.67 15.79
N ASP A 129 13.87 15.97 14.93
CA ASP A 129 14.00 17.22 14.18
C ASP A 129 13.30 17.20 12.81
N MET A 130 12.65 16.08 12.46
CA MET A 130 11.95 15.89 11.21
C MET A 130 10.42 15.97 11.41
N ASN A 131 9.71 16.54 10.44
CA ASN A 131 8.26 16.49 10.41
C ASN A 131 7.82 15.14 9.81
N ILE A 132 7.25 14.30 10.63
CA ILE A 132 6.76 12.98 10.23
C ILE A 132 5.24 12.96 10.32
N LEU A 133 4.60 12.61 9.21
CA LEU A 133 3.16 12.43 9.10
C LEU A 133 2.85 10.95 8.89
N SER A 134 1.79 10.47 9.51
CA SER A 134 1.19 9.18 9.19
C SER A 134 -0.08 9.38 8.38
N ILE A 135 -0.19 8.65 7.29
CA ILE A 135 -1.44 8.52 6.52
C ILE A 135 -1.65 7.04 6.19
N THR A 136 -2.89 6.58 6.23
CA THR A 136 -3.23 5.23 5.78
C THR A 136 -3.11 5.11 4.26
N GLU A 137 -2.99 3.89 3.76
CA GLU A 137 -3.10 3.64 2.33
C GLU A 137 -4.51 4.00 1.85
N GLY A 138 -4.57 4.92 0.90
CA GLY A 138 -5.83 5.32 0.27
C GLY A 138 -6.08 4.56 -1.03
N ILE A 139 -7.33 4.57 -1.48
CA ILE A 139 -7.75 4.02 -2.76
C ILE A 139 -8.63 5.01 -3.53
N ASN A 140 -8.75 4.83 -4.83
CA ASN A 140 -9.68 5.61 -5.63
C ASN A 140 -11.11 5.10 -5.43
N VAL A 141 -11.90 5.80 -4.63
CA VAL A 141 -13.30 5.42 -4.29
C VAL A 141 -14.16 5.24 -5.53
N GLN A 142 -13.94 6.03 -6.57
CA GLN A 142 -14.73 6.00 -7.81
C GLN A 142 -14.48 4.76 -8.67
N SER A 143 -13.40 4.04 -8.44
CA SER A 143 -13.10 2.80 -9.16
C SER A 143 -13.91 1.61 -8.66
N TYR A 144 -14.44 1.69 -7.44
CA TYR A 144 -15.16 0.59 -6.80
C TYR A 144 -16.65 0.78 -6.92
N HIS A 145 -17.36 -0.32 -7.04
CA HIS A 145 -18.83 -0.34 -7.07
C HIS A 145 -19.36 -1.55 -6.30
N ALA A 146 -20.53 -1.40 -5.74
CA ALA A 146 -21.28 -2.50 -5.18
C ALA A 146 -21.83 -3.38 -6.30
N GLY A 147 -21.77 -4.69 -6.13
CA GLY A 147 -22.51 -5.63 -6.95
C GLY A 147 -24.01 -5.64 -6.63
N CYS A 148 -24.68 -6.70 -7.02
CA CYS A 148 -26.06 -6.97 -6.62
C CYS A 148 -26.17 -7.20 -5.10
N ASP A 149 -27.39 -7.46 -4.61
CA ASP A 149 -27.60 -7.83 -3.21
C ASP A 149 -26.77 -9.03 -2.82
N LEU A 150 -26.26 -9.06 -1.60
CA LEU A 150 -25.35 -10.13 -1.13
C LEU A 150 -25.87 -11.54 -1.39
N LYS A 151 -27.19 -11.76 -1.20
CA LYS A 151 -27.85 -13.05 -1.44
C LYS A 151 -27.74 -13.54 -2.89
N ASP A 152 -27.66 -12.61 -3.84
CA ASP A 152 -27.69 -12.89 -5.28
C ASP A 152 -26.27 -12.95 -5.89
N ARG A 153 -25.24 -12.69 -5.11
CA ARG A 153 -23.85 -12.76 -5.56
C ARG A 153 -23.40 -14.19 -5.74
N SER A 154 -22.61 -14.42 -6.79
CA SER A 154 -22.18 -15.74 -7.24
C SER A 154 -21.02 -16.35 -6.45
N ILE A 155 -20.19 -15.51 -5.82
CA ILE A 155 -18.99 -15.94 -5.09
C ILE A 155 -19.25 -15.87 -3.59
N ASP A 156 -19.20 -17.00 -2.90
CA ASP A 156 -19.45 -17.04 -1.47
C ASP A 156 -18.27 -16.50 -0.67
N LEU A 157 -17.04 -16.89 -1.06
CA LEU A 157 -15.80 -16.49 -0.40
C LEU A 157 -14.74 -16.07 -1.43
N LEU A 158 -14.15 -14.90 -1.24
CA LEU A 158 -13.03 -14.40 -2.04
C LEU A 158 -11.77 -14.19 -1.20
N GLU A 159 -10.67 -14.81 -1.60
CA GLU A 159 -9.33 -14.50 -1.12
C GLU A 159 -8.45 -14.00 -2.26
N TYR A 160 -8.01 -12.75 -2.19
CA TYR A 160 -7.17 -12.14 -3.22
C TYR A 160 -5.84 -11.62 -2.65
N GLY A 161 -4.90 -11.32 -3.53
CA GLY A 161 -3.54 -10.90 -3.19
C GLY A 161 -2.52 -12.02 -3.36
N SER A 162 -1.53 -12.12 -2.48
CA SER A 162 -0.49 -13.15 -2.59
C SER A 162 -0.98 -14.50 -2.08
N ILE A 163 -0.79 -15.54 -2.87
CA ILE A 163 -1.13 -16.93 -2.51
C ILE A 163 -0.53 -17.39 -1.17
N LYS A 164 0.68 -16.91 -0.86
CA LYS A 164 1.36 -17.21 0.41
C LYS A 164 0.65 -16.64 1.63
N ARG A 165 -0.32 -15.76 1.43
CA ARG A 165 -1.08 -15.05 2.48
C ARG A 165 -2.53 -15.47 2.54
N ASN A 166 -2.97 -16.44 1.73
CA ASN A 166 -4.29 -17.00 1.83
C ASN A 166 -4.45 -17.64 3.21
N PHE A 167 -5.55 -17.33 3.88
CA PHE A 167 -5.88 -17.92 5.18
C PHE A 167 -6.28 -19.39 5.00
N PHE A 168 -7.17 -19.65 4.03
CA PHE A 168 -7.55 -21.00 3.66
C PHE A 168 -6.53 -21.56 2.68
N ARG A 169 -5.71 -22.50 3.15
CA ARG A 169 -4.67 -23.14 2.31
C ARG A 169 -5.25 -24.01 1.21
N HIS A 170 -6.48 -24.51 1.43
CA HIS A 170 -7.19 -25.37 0.51
C HIS A 170 -8.57 -24.81 0.23
N HIS A 171 -9.13 -25.17 -0.91
CA HIS A 171 -10.49 -24.82 -1.28
C HIS A 171 -11.49 -25.29 -0.22
N VAL A 172 -12.36 -24.38 0.23
CA VAL A 172 -13.44 -24.73 1.17
C VAL A 172 -14.56 -25.43 0.40
N SER A 173 -14.82 -26.70 0.71
CA SER A 173 -15.83 -27.50 0.01
C SER A 173 -17.25 -27.03 0.35
N GLY A 174 -18.17 -27.15 -0.61
CA GLY A 174 -19.59 -26.85 -0.43
C GLY A 174 -19.98 -25.38 -0.62
N ILE A 175 -19.02 -24.52 -0.96
CA ILE A 175 -19.24 -23.12 -1.30
C ILE A 175 -18.45 -22.73 -2.55
N ASN A 176 -18.83 -21.64 -3.21
CA ASN A 176 -18.04 -21.08 -4.30
C ASN A 176 -16.91 -20.20 -3.70
N HIS A 177 -15.78 -20.84 -3.41
CA HIS A 177 -14.57 -20.21 -2.89
C HIS A 177 -13.59 -19.93 -4.02
N ILE A 178 -13.26 -18.64 -4.25
CA ILE A 178 -12.27 -18.20 -5.22
C ILE A 178 -11.04 -17.69 -4.48
N ASN A 179 -9.88 -18.21 -4.85
CA ASN A 179 -8.57 -17.77 -4.44
C ASN A 179 -7.60 -17.73 -5.63
N ARG A 180 -6.32 -17.39 -5.42
CA ARG A 180 -5.33 -17.33 -6.50
C ARG A 180 -5.07 -18.64 -7.22
N GLU A 181 -5.33 -19.79 -6.61
CA GLU A 181 -5.09 -21.11 -7.22
C GLU A 181 -6.17 -21.47 -8.23
N ASN A 182 -7.42 -21.03 -7.97
CA ASN A 182 -8.58 -21.37 -8.79
C ASN A 182 -9.23 -20.15 -9.48
N ALA A 183 -8.57 -19.01 -9.48
CA ALA A 183 -9.11 -17.75 -9.99
C ALA A 183 -9.41 -17.75 -11.50
N ASN A 184 -8.81 -18.65 -12.28
CA ASN A 184 -9.03 -18.77 -13.73
C ASN A 184 -9.01 -17.44 -14.49
N GLY A 185 -8.07 -16.53 -14.11
CA GLY A 185 -7.90 -15.23 -14.73
C GLY A 185 -8.78 -14.10 -14.17
N CYS A 186 -9.75 -14.38 -13.31
CA CYS A 186 -10.68 -13.36 -12.79
C CYS A 186 -10.02 -12.30 -11.86
N MET A 187 -8.74 -12.44 -11.57
CA MET A 187 -7.95 -11.51 -10.75
C MET A 187 -6.63 -11.08 -11.42
N ASP A 188 -6.47 -11.26 -12.72
CA ASP A 188 -5.22 -10.97 -13.42
C ASP A 188 -5.05 -9.48 -13.69
N THR A 189 -6.13 -8.77 -13.90
CA THR A 189 -6.17 -7.32 -14.05
C THR A 189 -6.90 -6.67 -12.89
N PHE A 190 -6.64 -5.37 -12.71
CA PHE A 190 -7.35 -4.59 -11.68
C PHE A 190 -8.87 -4.54 -11.95
N GLU A 191 -9.28 -4.41 -13.20
CA GLU A 191 -10.68 -4.39 -13.61
C GLU A 191 -11.39 -5.71 -13.31
N GLN A 192 -10.73 -6.84 -13.63
CA GLN A 192 -11.24 -8.17 -13.28
C GLN A 192 -11.38 -8.34 -11.77
N LEU A 193 -10.40 -7.87 -10.98
CA LEU A 193 -10.49 -7.91 -9.52
C LEU A 193 -11.68 -7.11 -9.01
N LEU A 194 -11.92 -5.89 -9.54
CA LEU A 194 -13.06 -5.06 -9.15
C LEU A 194 -14.40 -5.78 -9.42
N HIS A 195 -14.54 -6.39 -10.59
CA HIS A 195 -15.71 -7.18 -10.93
C HIS A 195 -15.89 -8.38 -9.99
N THR A 196 -14.82 -9.13 -9.75
CA THR A 196 -14.83 -10.29 -8.85
C THR A 196 -15.20 -9.91 -7.43
N MET A 197 -14.71 -8.77 -6.95
CA MET A 197 -15.09 -8.26 -5.62
C MET A 197 -16.57 -7.86 -5.54
N ALA A 198 -17.12 -7.29 -6.59
CA ALA A 198 -18.54 -6.94 -6.68
C ALA A 198 -19.45 -8.18 -6.65
N GLU A 199 -18.95 -9.33 -7.09
CA GLU A 199 -19.64 -10.62 -7.09
C GLU A 199 -19.40 -11.44 -5.80
N ALA A 200 -18.52 -11.00 -4.92
CA ALA A 200 -18.20 -11.73 -3.69
C ALA A 200 -19.11 -11.33 -2.52
N LYS A 201 -19.61 -12.33 -1.77
CA LYS A 201 -20.36 -12.13 -0.54
C LYS A 201 -19.42 -11.79 0.61
N VAL A 202 -18.35 -12.56 0.76
CA VAL A 202 -17.37 -12.45 1.87
C VAL A 202 -15.97 -12.34 1.31
N THR A 203 -15.15 -11.48 1.92
CA THR A 203 -13.70 -11.39 1.65
C THR A 203 -12.90 -11.56 2.95
N ILE A 204 -11.76 -12.26 2.86
CA ILE A 204 -10.83 -12.38 3.98
C ILE A 204 -10.00 -11.12 4.09
N SER A 205 -10.07 -10.45 5.23
CA SER A 205 -9.39 -9.19 5.52
C SER A 205 -8.60 -9.28 6.83
N LEU A 206 -7.30 -9.55 6.71
CA LEU A 206 -6.38 -9.65 7.83
C LEU A 206 -5.25 -8.62 7.68
N PRO A 207 -4.81 -7.96 8.77
CA PRO A 207 -3.60 -7.16 8.76
C PRO A 207 -2.39 -8.02 8.36
N ARG A 208 -1.40 -7.39 7.73
CA ARG A 208 -0.20 -8.12 7.27
C ARG A 208 0.59 -8.76 8.42
N CYS A 209 0.54 -8.20 9.61
CA CYS A 209 1.17 -8.79 10.78
C CYS A 209 0.56 -10.14 11.20
N ASP A 210 -0.68 -10.43 10.81
CA ASP A 210 -1.32 -11.74 11.07
C ASP A 210 -0.94 -12.78 10.01
N THR A 211 -0.65 -12.34 8.78
CA THR A 211 -0.35 -13.24 7.64
C THR A 211 1.14 -13.39 7.33
N ALA A 212 1.97 -12.48 7.81
CA ALA A 212 3.44 -12.49 7.65
C ALA A 212 4.13 -11.83 8.86
N PRO A 213 3.97 -12.37 10.09
CA PRO A 213 4.50 -11.77 11.31
C PRO A 213 6.03 -11.64 11.31
N GLU A 214 6.73 -12.57 10.68
CA GLU A 214 8.19 -12.56 10.53
C GLU A 214 8.71 -11.39 9.68
N GLU A 215 7.92 -10.93 8.71
CA GLU A 215 8.28 -9.77 7.89
C GLU A 215 7.99 -8.46 8.60
N THR A 216 6.85 -8.38 9.26
CA THR A 216 6.31 -7.14 9.83
C THR A 216 6.83 -6.85 11.22
N GLY A 217 7.35 -7.88 11.93
CA GLY A 217 7.78 -7.75 13.32
C GLY A 217 6.67 -7.28 14.26
N GLY A 218 5.42 -7.63 13.94
CA GLY A 218 4.22 -7.25 14.70
C GLY A 218 3.71 -5.83 14.42
N ILE A 219 4.29 -5.09 13.47
CA ILE A 219 3.77 -3.79 13.05
C ILE A 219 2.45 -3.98 12.32
N GLU A 220 1.40 -3.40 12.86
CA GLU A 220 0.08 -3.40 12.26
C GLU A 220 -0.06 -2.27 11.24
N THR A 221 -0.69 -2.55 10.11
CA THR A 221 -0.97 -1.56 9.06
C THR A 221 -2.41 -1.69 8.57
N LEU A 222 -3.03 -0.56 8.28
CA LEU A 222 -4.30 -0.50 7.58
C LEU A 222 -4.04 -0.56 6.08
N THR A 223 -4.23 -1.73 5.49
CA THR A 223 -4.03 -1.98 4.06
C THR A 223 -5.26 -1.61 3.23
N GLN A 224 -5.06 -1.41 1.94
CA GLN A 224 -6.15 -1.10 0.99
C GLN A 224 -7.30 -2.11 1.01
N ARG A 225 -7.01 -3.37 1.31
CA ARG A 225 -7.99 -4.47 1.32
C ARG A 225 -9.24 -4.18 2.14
N PHE A 226 -9.11 -3.48 3.27
CA PHE A 226 -10.26 -3.11 4.09
C PHE A 226 -11.17 -2.12 3.36
N TRP A 227 -10.57 -1.09 2.74
CA TRP A 227 -11.30 -0.12 1.94
C TRP A 227 -11.94 -0.75 0.71
N GLU A 228 -11.22 -1.59 0.00
CA GLU A 228 -11.68 -2.32 -1.18
C GLU A 228 -12.94 -3.13 -0.87
N GLY A 229 -12.91 -3.94 0.19
CA GLY A 229 -14.05 -4.75 0.59
C GLY A 229 -15.25 -3.91 1.05
N MET A 230 -15.03 -2.84 1.81
CA MET A 230 -16.09 -1.93 2.25
C MET A 230 -16.77 -1.23 1.05
N LEU A 231 -15.99 -0.75 0.08
CA LEU A 231 -16.52 -0.08 -1.12
C LEU A 231 -17.26 -1.04 -2.06
N SER A 232 -16.84 -2.29 -2.12
CA SER A 232 -17.54 -3.34 -2.87
C SER A 232 -18.74 -3.91 -2.09
N ARG A 233 -18.99 -3.42 -0.86
CA ARG A 233 -20.04 -3.90 0.04
C ARG A 233 -19.99 -5.41 0.27
N THR A 234 -18.79 -5.97 0.37
CA THR A 234 -18.59 -7.35 0.80
C THR A 234 -18.54 -7.42 2.32
N VAL A 235 -18.93 -8.55 2.89
CA VAL A 235 -18.69 -8.82 4.32
C VAL A 235 -17.20 -9.04 4.53
N LEU A 236 -16.61 -8.28 5.44
CA LEU A 236 -15.21 -8.46 5.83
C LEU A 236 -15.11 -9.51 6.93
N LEU A 237 -14.44 -10.60 6.66
CA LEU A 237 -14.17 -11.66 7.64
C LEU A 237 -12.67 -11.68 7.94
N GLY A 238 -12.29 -11.58 9.23
CA GLY A 238 -10.88 -11.54 9.57
C GLY A 238 -10.58 -10.84 10.88
N ARG A 239 -9.75 -9.81 10.88
CA ARG A 239 -9.46 -8.97 12.03
C ARG A 239 -9.23 -7.51 11.59
N ALA A 240 -9.92 -6.58 12.20
CA ALA A 240 -9.68 -5.16 11.96
C ALA A 240 -8.37 -4.70 12.61
N PRO A 241 -7.51 -3.93 11.93
CA PRO A 241 -6.44 -3.21 12.59
C PRO A 241 -7.01 -2.11 13.48
N LYS A 242 -6.32 -1.79 14.59
CA LYS A 242 -6.74 -0.74 15.52
C LYS A 242 -6.94 0.60 14.83
N GLU A 243 -6.03 0.94 13.92
CA GLU A 243 -6.08 2.18 13.14
C GLU A 243 -7.37 2.32 12.33
N LEU A 244 -7.93 1.22 11.79
CA LEU A 244 -9.23 1.23 11.09
C LEU A 244 -10.36 1.57 12.05
N ILE A 245 -10.40 0.89 13.21
CA ILE A 245 -11.44 1.10 14.22
C ILE A 245 -11.40 2.55 14.75
N GLU A 246 -10.21 3.07 15.03
CA GLU A 246 -10.03 4.45 15.48
C GLU A 246 -10.47 5.47 14.42
N LEU A 247 -10.20 5.20 13.14
CA LEU A 247 -10.50 6.10 12.05
C LEU A 247 -11.99 6.22 11.75
N ILE A 248 -12.73 5.08 11.78
CA ILE A 248 -14.16 5.05 11.41
C ILE A 248 -15.11 4.97 12.62
N GLY A 249 -14.58 4.73 13.82
CA GLY A 249 -15.34 4.73 15.06
C GLY A 249 -16.08 3.43 15.41
N TYR A 250 -15.93 2.37 14.61
CA TYR A 250 -16.52 1.04 14.86
C TYR A 250 -15.68 -0.07 14.24
N ASN A 251 -15.94 -1.33 14.59
CA ASN A 251 -15.31 -2.49 13.97
C ASN A 251 -16.15 -2.99 12.77
N PRO A 252 -15.68 -2.80 11.51
CA PRO A 252 -16.41 -3.25 10.32
C PRO A 252 -16.13 -4.70 9.95
N VAL A 253 -15.28 -5.41 10.70
CA VAL A 253 -14.79 -6.75 10.36
C VAL A 253 -15.41 -7.77 11.34
N ILE A 254 -16.00 -8.81 10.80
CA ILE A 254 -16.41 -9.98 11.59
C ILE A 254 -15.15 -10.75 11.95
N ASN A 255 -14.93 -11.01 13.23
CA ASN A 255 -13.75 -11.74 13.69
C ASN A 255 -13.75 -13.17 13.14
N LEU A 256 -12.66 -13.56 12.52
CA LEU A 256 -12.48 -14.91 12.02
C LEU A 256 -12.21 -15.88 13.18
N ASP A 257 -13.04 -16.91 13.30
CA ASP A 257 -12.78 -18.02 14.23
C ASP A 257 -11.68 -18.92 13.67
N LYS A 258 -10.47 -18.80 14.23
CA LYS A 258 -9.32 -19.60 13.81
C LYS A 258 -9.44 -21.09 14.14
N ASN A 259 -10.36 -21.46 15.04
CA ASN A 259 -10.57 -22.86 15.43
C ASN A 259 -11.58 -23.55 14.49
N HIS A 260 -12.61 -22.83 14.04
CA HIS A 260 -13.68 -23.37 13.18
C HIS A 260 -13.92 -22.50 11.93
N PRO A 261 -12.87 -22.16 11.16
CA PRO A 261 -13.00 -21.19 10.07
C PRO A 261 -13.93 -21.69 8.94
N ASN A 262 -13.91 -22.98 8.65
CA ASN A 262 -14.76 -23.58 7.60
C ASN A 262 -16.26 -23.55 7.93
N GLU A 263 -16.62 -23.60 9.20
CA GLU A 263 -18.01 -23.49 9.66
C GLU A 263 -18.53 -22.06 9.56
N GLN A 264 -17.65 -21.09 9.82
CA GLN A 264 -18.00 -19.69 9.80
C GLN A 264 -18.29 -19.14 8.40
N VAL A 265 -17.73 -19.73 7.34
CA VAL A 265 -17.91 -19.32 5.95
C VAL A 265 -18.99 -20.09 5.19
N ARG A 266 -19.61 -21.07 5.82
CA ARG A 266 -20.79 -21.81 5.34
C ARG A 266 -22.09 -21.20 5.84
#